data_1f2e49ff83b084c4a3c339cb875c3632
#
_entry.id   1f2e49ff83b084c4a3c339cb875c3632
#
_cell.length_a   1.000
_cell.length_b   1.000
_cell.length_c   1.000
_cell.angle_alpha   90.00
_cell.angle_beta   90.00
_cell.angle_gamma   90.00
#
_symmetry.space_group_name_H-M   'P 1'
#
loop_
_entity.id
_entity.type
_entity.pdbx_description
1 polymer ?
#
loop_
_entity_poly.entity_id
_entity_poly.type
_entity_poly.pdbx_seq_one_letter_code
_entity_poly.pdbx_strand_id
1 'polypeptide(L)'
;VNPQQMLFGINQGATFKDLRIWHMKEIAKLDCDGYAIGGLAVGEPTQTMYDIIDAVEPYMPQDKPRYLMGVGTPSNIIEGVARGVDFFDCVMPARNARHGKLFTWSGSINLKNEKYKLDERPIDEQCDCPTCRNFSRAYLRHLFKAEEILALRLAVMHNLYFYNKLK
;
A
#
# COMPACT_ATOMS: atom_id res chain seq x y z
N VAL A 1 -1.33 24.79 -20.52
CA VAL A 1 -1.09 23.87 -19.40
C VAL A 1 -2.04 24.27 -18.26
N ASN A 2 -2.71 23.28 -17.66
CA ASN A 2 -3.60 23.54 -16.53
C ASN A 2 -2.74 23.82 -15.27
N PRO A 3 -2.79 25.02 -14.66
CA PRO A 3 -1.95 25.36 -13.51
C PRO A 3 -2.30 24.59 -12.23
N GLN A 4 -3.42 23.84 -12.22
CA GLN A 4 -3.83 22.99 -11.11
C GLN A 4 -3.37 21.53 -11.28
N GLN A 5 -2.73 21.18 -12.40
CA GLN A 5 -2.24 19.85 -12.68
C GLN A 5 -0.75 19.76 -12.34
N MET A 6 -0.39 18.74 -11.56
CA MET A 6 0.99 18.47 -11.16
C MET A 6 1.63 17.47 -12.12
N LEU A 7 2.93 17.64 -12.38
CA LEU A 7 3.77 16.72 -13.15
C LEU A 7 4.81 16.07 -12.23
N PHE A 8 4.85 14.74 -12.24
CA PHE A 8 5.83 13.95 -11.48
C PHE A 8 6.87 13.32 -12.40
N GLY A 9 8.15 13.56 -12.12
CA GLY A 9 9.26 12.86 -12.73
C GLY A 9 9.40 11.46 -12.12
N ILE A 10 9.45 10.39 -12.95
CA ILE A 10 9.54 9.01 -12.45
C ILE A 10 10.96 8.48 -12.58
N ASN A 11 11.64 8.22 -11.46
CA ASN A 11 12.92 7.55 -11.42
C ASN A 11 12.79 6.09 -11.85
N GLN A 12 13.64 5.69 -12.79
CA GLN A 12 13.73 4.33 -13.34
C GLN A 12 15.19 3.85 -13.34
N GLY A 13 15.43 2.54 -13.58
CA GLY A 13 16.76 1.94 -13.64
C GLY A 13 16.82 0.53 -13.05
N ALA A 14 15.66 -0.16 -12.97
CA ALA A 14 15.53 -1.50 -12.39
C ALA A 14 16.20 -1.57 -10.99
N THR A 15 17.05 -2.54 -10.74
CA THR A 15 17.79 -2.70 -9.46
C THR A 15 19.25 -2.25 -9.55
N PHE A 16 19.62 -1.47 -10.59
CA PHE A 16 20.97 -0.96 -10.78
C PHE A 16 21.11 0.41 -10.11
N LYS A 17 21.82 0.48 -8.99
CA LYS A 17 21.97 1.69 -8.17
C LYS A 17 22.60 2.85 -8.94
N ASP A 18 23.62 2.60 -9.73
CA ASP A 18 24.32 3.59 -10.56
C ASP A 18 23.39 4.24 -11.59
N LEU A 19 22.59 3.44 -12.29
CA LEU A 19 21.59 3.93 -13.24
C LEU A 19 20.48 4.72 -12.53
N ARG A 20 20.01 4.26 -11.38
CA ARG A 20 19.01 4.95 -10.57
C ARG A 20 19.49 6.32 -10.12
N ILE A 21 20.69 6.39 -9.58
CA ILE A 21 21.32 7.64 -9.13
C ILE A 21 21.52 8.59 -10.30
N TRP A 22 22.08 8.10 -11.39
CA TRP A 22 22.28 8.92 -12.60
C TRP A 22 20.93 9.47 -13.09
N HIS A 23 19.94 8.62 -13.28
CA HIS A 23 18.63 9.01 -13.78
C HIS A 23 17.92 9.99 -12.83
N MET A 24 18.04 9.81 -11.48
CA MET A 24 17.47 10.75 -10.53
C MET A 24 18.07 12.14 -10.67
N LYS A 25 19.40 12.23 -10.80
CA LYS A 25 20.10 13.50 -11.01
C LYS A 25 19.66 14.20 -12.31
N GLU A 26 19.37 13.43 -13.37
CA GLU A 26 18.93 14.02 -14.64
C GLU A 26 17.47 14.51 -14.57
N ILE A 27 16.55 13.73 -14.02
CA ILE A 27 15.15 14.17 -13.93
C ILE A 27 14.95 15.29 -12.91
N ALA A 28 15.78 15.37 -11.85
CA ALA A 28 15.73 16.47 -10.89
C ALA A 28 15.97 17.85 -11.54
N LYS A 29 16.72 17.90 -12.64
CA LYS A 29 16.96 19.14 -13.40
C LYS A 29 15.72 19.68 -14.13
N LEU A 30 14.67 18.85 -14.28
CA LEU A 30 13.44 19.23 -14.97
C LEU A 30 12.48 20.06 -14.07
N ASP A 31 12.81 20.23 -12.80
CA ASP A 31 12.02 20.96 -11.80
C ASP A 31 10.54 20.60 -11.82
N CYS A 32 10.25 19.29 -11.74
CA CYS A 32 8.89 18.77 -11.65
C CYS A 32 8.22 19.15 -10.32
N ASP A 33 6.87 19.07 -10.27
CA ASP A 33 6.09 19.33 -9.05
C ASP A 33 6.32 18.26 -7.97
N GLY A 34 6.78 17.07 -8.35
CA GLY A 34 7.13 15.96 -7.47
C GLY A 34 7.92 14.89 -8.18
N TYR A 35 8.37 13.89 -7.43
CA TYR A 35 9.16 12.79 -7.97
C TYR A 35 8.65 11.44 -7.49
N ALA A 36 8.65 10.46 -8.38
CA ALA A 36 8.25 9.09 -8.08
C ALA A 36 9.43 8.13 -8.26
N ILE A 37 9.39 7.03 -7.50
CA ILE A 37 10.25 5.87 -7.68
C ILE A 37 9.38 4.76 -8.29
N GLY A 38 9.61 4.44 -9.57
CA GLY A 38 8.88 3.41 -10.29
C GLY A 38 9.74 2.18 -10.59
N GLY A 39 9.11 1.13 -11.14
CA GLY A 39 9.82 -0.09 -11.57
C GLY A 39 10.43 -0.91 -10.44
N LEU A 40 9.84 -0.85 -9.23
CA LEU A 40 10.12 -1.70 -8.07
C LEU A 40 8.85 -2.47 -7.67
N ALA A 41 8.98 -3.40 -6.72
CA ALA A 41 7.91 -4.32 -6.29
C ALA A 41 7.35 -5.18 -7.44
N VAL A 42 8.23 -5.57 -8.38
CA VAL A 42 7.90 -6.39 -9.56
C VAL A 42 8.50 -7.80 -9.50
N GLY A 43 9.03 -8.21 -8.34
CA GLY A 43 9.55 -9.55 -8.10
C GLY A 43 10.94 -9.61 -7.44
N GLU A 44 11.60 -8.46 -7.27
CA GLU A 44 12.85 -8.38 -6.52
C GLU A 44 12.63 -8.64 -5.03
N PRO A 45 13.67 -9.08 -4.28
CA PRO A 45 13.63 -9.15 -2.83
C PRO A 45 13.32 -7.78 -2.22
N THR A 46 12.50 -7.75 -1.16
CA THR A 46 12.10 -6.51 -0.47
C THR A 46 13.30 -5.66 -0.03
N GLN A 47 14.39 -6.31 0.43
CA GLN A 47 15.60 -5.58 0.83
C GLN A 47 16.23 -4.84 -0.37
N THR A 48 16.22 -5.44 -1.56
CA THR A 48 16.72 -4.78 -2.77
C THR A 48 15.91 -3.50 -3.08
N MET A 49 14.59 -3.54 -2.91
CA MET A 49 13.74 -2.35 -3.05
C MET A 49 14.17 -1.25 -2.05
N TYR A 50 14.38 -1.59 -0.78
CA TYR A 50 14.85 -0.63 0.23
C TYR A 50 16.22 -0.07 -0.11
N ASP A 51 17.15 -0.91 -0.54
CA ASP A 51 18.50 -0.49 -0.94
C ASP A 51 18.49 0.48 -2.13
N ILE A 52 17.51 0.35 -3.02
CA ILE A 52 17.33 1.30 -4.14
C ILE A 52 16.75 2.61 -3.65
N ILE A 53 15.76 2.59 -2.76
CA ILE A 53 15.19 3.81 -2.16
C ILE A 53 16.30 4.59 -1.43
N ASP A 54 17.07 3.92 -0.58
CA ASP A 54 18.20 4.50 0.15
C ASP A 54 19.26 5.09 -0.79
N ALA A 55 19.47 4.47 -1.97
CA ALA A 55 20.44 4.94 -2.95
C ALA A 55 19.98 6.20 -3.70
N VAL A 56 18.69 6.38 -3.95
CA VAL A 56 18.16 7.53 -4.71
C VAL A 56 17.68 8.68 -3.83
N GLU A 57 17.27 8.40 -2.61
CA GLU A 57 16.72 9.38 -1.67
C GLU A 57 17.60 10.64 -1.53
N PRO A 58 18.94 10.55 -1.34
CA PRO A 58 19.79 11.73 -1.19
C PRO A 58 19.83 12.65 -2.42
N TYR A 59 19.37 12.19 -3.57
CA TYR A 59 19.33 12.94 -4.83
C TYR A 59 17.93 13.42 -5.19
N MET A 60 16.92 13.04 -4.41
CA MET A 60 15.57 13.54 -4.58
C MET A 60 15.41 14.92 -3.90
N PRO A 61 14.81 15.92 -4.58
CA PRO A 61 14.52 17.21 -3.96
C PRO A 61 13.72 17.05 -2.66
N GLN A 62 14.16 17.72 -1.58
CA GLN A 62 13.56 17.58 -0.25
C GLN A 62 12.28 18.39 -0.08
N ASP A 63 12.11 19.43 -0.88
CA ASP A 63 10.95 20.32 -0.90
C ASP A 63 9.84 19.87 -1.85
N LYS A 64 9.99 18.71 -2.48
CA LYS A 64 9.02 18.14 -3.43
C LYS A 64 8.44 16.82 -2.91
N PRO A 65 7.15 16.54 -3.15
CA PRO A 65 6.53 15.28 -2.74
C PRO A 65 7.17 14.06 -3.43
N ARG A 66 7.33 12.98 -2.68
CA ARG A 66 7.99 11.74 -3.07
C ARG A 66 7.01 10.57 -3.06
N TYR A 67 6.89 9.92 -4.19
CA TYR A 67 5.89 8.88 -4.45
C TYR A 67 6.56 7.53 -4.76
N LEU A 68 6.29 6.49 -3.97
CA LEU A 68 6.71 5.11 -4.26
C LEU A 68 5.58 4.34 -4.93
N MET A 69 5.76 4.01 -6.20
CA MET A 69 4.71 3.42 -7.04
C MET A 69 4.53 1.92 -6.78
N GLY A 70 3.27 1.48 -6.69
CA GLY A 70 2.88 0.07 -6.65
C GLY A 70 3.16 -0.66 -5.33
N VAL A 71 3.52 0.06 -4.26
CA VAL A 71 3.95 -0.51 -2.97
C VAL A 71 2.92 -0.17 -1.89
N GLY A 72 2.53 -1.06 -1.00
CA GLY A 72 2.96 -2.44 -0.80
C GLY A 72 2.29 -3.05 0.43
N THR A 73 2.99 -3.92 1.15
CA THR A 73 2.53 -4.42 2.45
C THR A 73 2.55 -3.31 3.49
N PRO A 74 1.83 -3.47 4.64
CA PRO A 74 1.93 -2.51 5.76
C PRO A 74 3.37 -2.22 6.17
N SER A 75 4.23 -3.26 6.25
CA SER A 75 5.65 -3.09 6.58
C SER A 75 6.40 -2.28 5.52
N ASN A 76 6.12 -2.51 4.22
CA ASN A 76 6.76 -1.75 3.15
C ASN A 76 6.40 -0.26 3.20
N ILE A 77 5.18 0.07 3.59
CA ILE A 77 4.75 1.46 3.73
C ILE A 77 5.49 2.14 4.88
N ILE A 78 5.55 1.50 6.06
CA ILE A 78 6.27 2.03 7.22
C ILE A 78 7.76 2.25 6.89
N GLU A 79 8.39 1.25 6.27
CA GLU A 79 9.79 1.33 5.85
C GLU A 79 10.02 2.38 4.75
N GLY A 80 9.05 2.56 3.85
CA GLY A 80 9.09 3.62 2.83
C GLY A 80 9.01 5.01 3.45
N VAL A 81 8.08 5.22 4.39
CA VAL A 81 7.97 6.50 5.13
C VAL A 81 9.24 6.80 5.91
N ALA A 82 9.83 5.80 6.59
CA ALA A 82 11.10 5.94 7.30
C ALA A 82 12.27 6.36 6.37
N ARG A 83 12.14 6.09 5.06
CA ARG A 83 13.11 6.47 4.00
C ARG A 83 12.70 7.73 3.23
N GLY A 84 11.76 8.51 3.75
CA GLY A 84 11.37 9.79 3.17
C GLY A 84 10.38 9.73 2.02
N VAL A 85 9.61 8.64 1.89
CA VAL A 85 8.49 8.55 0.94
C VAL A 85 7.23 9.14 1.55
N ASP A 86 6.52 9.99 0.82
CA ASP A 86 5.34 10.70 1.30
C ASP A 86 4.03 9.98 0.99
N PHE A 87 3.92 9.31 -0.18
CA PHE A 87 2.69 8.64 -0.55
C PHE A 87 2.90 7.44 -1.48
N PHE A 88 1.87 6.60 -1.57
CA PHE A 88 1.91 5.28 -2.18
C PHE A 88 0.61 4.99 -2.93
N ASP A 89 0.68 4.12 -3.93
CA ASP A 89 -0.48 3.39 -4.42
C ASP A 89 -0.23 1.88 -4.31
N CYS A 90 -1.28 1.11 -4.09
CA CYS A 90 -1.16 -0.34 -4.11
C CYS A 90 -2.51 -1.03 -4.32
N VAL A 91 -2.54 -2.03 -5.19
CA VAL A 91 -3.73 -2.88 -5.37
C VAL A 91 -3.89 -3.92 -4.27
N MET A 92 -2.83 -4.19 -3.49
CA MET A 92 -2.77 -5.28 -2.52
C MET A 92 -3.90 -5.23 -1.46
N PRO A 93 -4.23 -4.09 -0.83
CA PRO A 93 -5.29 -4.03 0.16
C PRO A 93 -6.63 -4.53 -0.40
N ALA A 94 -7.01 -4.03 -1.57
CA ALA A 94 -8.25 -4.41 -2.24
C ALA A 94 -8.20 -5.83 -2.82
N ARG A 95 -7.06 -6.23 -3.43
CA ARG A 95 -6.87 -7.59 -3.96
C ARG A 95 -6.97 -8.63 -2.85
N ASN A 96 -6.24 -8.46 -1.75
CA ASN A 96 -6.25 -9.37 -0.61
C ASN A 96 -7.65 -9.46 0.01
N ALA A 97 -8.32 -8.33 0.20
CA ALA A 97 -9.68 -8.27 0.73
C ALA A 97 -10.66 -9.11 -0.09
N ARG A 98 -10.63 -8.99 -1.42
CA ARG A 98 -11.49 -9.78 -2.31
C ARG A 98 -11.25 -11.30 -2.20
N HIS A 99 -10.08 -11.72 -1.72
CA HIS A 99 -9.76 -13.11 -1.47
C HIS A 99 -9.98 -13.54 -0.01
N GLY A 100 -10.47 -12.63 0.84
CA GLY A 100 -10.78 -12.87 2.26
C GLY A 100 -9.59 -12.70 3.20
N LYS A 101 -8.44 -12.20 2.71
CA LYS A 101 -7.30 -11.84 3.55
C LYS A 101 -7.45 -10.39 4.03
N LEU A 102 -7.60 -10.24 5.35
CA LEU A 102 -7.83 -8.97 6.01
C LEU A 102 -6.71 -8.63 6.97
N PHE A 103 -6.33 -7.35 7.01
CA PHE A 103 -5.28 -6.85 7.89
C PHE A 103 -5.88 -6.37 9.21
N THR A 104 -5.21 -6.67 10.31
CA THR A 104 -5.59 -6.25 11.66
C THR A 104 -4.34 -5.77 12.41
N TRP A 105 -4.52 -5.04 13.50
CA TRP A 105 -3.42 -4.59 14.33
C TRP A 105 -2.64 -5.73 15.00
N SER A 106 -3.22 -6.92 15.07
CA SER A 106 -2.58 -8.14 15.56
C SER A 106 -2.05 -9.07 14.45
N GLY A 107 -2.01 -8.60 13.20
CA GLY A 107 -1.55 -9.37 12.04
C GLY A 107 -2.64 -9.52 10.97
N SER A 108 -2.56 -10.55 10.12
CA SER A 108 -3.56 -10.78 9.09
C SER A 108 -4.39 -12.03 9.35
N ILE A 109 -5.67 -11.98 8.98
CA ILE A 109 -6.58 -13.12 9.06
C ILE A 109 -7.07 -13.51 7.66
N ASN A 110 -7.34 -14.82 7.46
CA ASN A 110 -8.11 -15.28 6.30
C ASN A 110 -9.52 -15.63 6.76
N LEU A 111 -10.47 -14.78 6.42
CA LEU A 111 -11.84 -14.87 6.90
C LEU A 111 -12.59 -16.11 6.40
N LYS A 112 -12.11 -16.75 5.32
CA LYS A 112 -12.70 -18.00 4.80
C LYS A 112 -12.43 -19.22 5.69
N ASN A 113 -11.51 -19.13 6.67
CA ASN A 113 -11.17 -20.23 7.57
C ASN A 113 -12.37 -20.64 8.43
N GLU A 114 -12.49 -21.95 8.69
CA GLU A 114 -13.60 -22.56 9.43
C GLU A 114 -13.75 -22.02 10.86
N LYS A 115 -12.64 -21.68 11.50
CA LYS A 115 -12.63 -21.13 12.87
C LYS A 115 -13.45 -19.87 13.05
N TYR A 116 -13.79 -19.15 11.97
CA TYR A 116 -14.60 -17.93 12.03
C TYR A 116 -16.09 -18.16 11.77
N LYS A 117 -16.52 -19.42 11.64
CA LYS A 117 -17.92 -19.77 11.31
C LYS A 117 -18.94 -19.24 12.32
N LEU A 118 -18.59 -19.24 13.59
CA LEU A 118 -19.44 -18.77 14.71
C LEU A 118 -18.77 -17.63 15.49
N ASP A 119 -17.79 -16.94 14.90
CA ASP A 119 -17.09 -15.84 15.57
C ASP A 119 -17.88 -14.54 15.41
N GLU A 120 -18.54 -14.12 16.49
CA GLU A 120 -19.37 -12.91 16.52
C GLU A 120 -18.55 -11.61 16.64
N ARG A 121 -17.24 -11.70 16.87
CA ARG A 121 -16.37 -10.53 16.97
C ARG A 121 -16.24 -9.82 15.62
N PRO A 122 -15.92 -8.50 15.61
CA PRO A 122 -15.57 -7.78 14.39
C PRO A 122 -14.27 -8.32 13.77
N ILE A 123 -13.93 -7.90 12.55
CA ILE A 123 -12.65 -8.23 11.91
C ILE A 123 -11.49 -7.88 12.84
N ASP A 124 -11.53 -6.69 13.43
CA ASP A 124 -10.55 -6.19 14.39
C ASP A 124 -11.26 -5.37 15.46
N GLU A 125 -11.06 -5.73 16.72
CA GLU A 125 -11.70 -5.07 17.88
C GLU A 125 -11.18 -3.64 18.10
N GLN A 126 -9.99 -3.34 17.58
CA GLN A 126 -9.39 -2.01 17.65
C GLN A 126 -9.73 -1.13 16.43
N CYS A 127 -10.55 -1.64 15.50
CA CYS A 127 -10.88 -0.95 14.27
C CYS A 127 -12.29 -0.38 14.33
N ASP A 128 -12.42 0.92 14.08
CA ASP A 128 -13.68 1.66 14.07
C ASP A 128 -14.25 1.88 12.66
N CYS A 129 -13.80 1.13 11.65
CA CYS A 129 -14.35 1.23 10.30
C CYS A 129 -15.84 0.78 10.26
N PRO A 130 -16.60 1.23 9.25
CA PRO A 130 -18.01 0.85 9.12
C PRO A 130 -18.26 -0.66 9.10
N THR A 131 -17.33 -1.45 8.56
CA THR A 131 -17.43 -2.91 8.53
C THR A 131 -17.30 -3.50 9.93
N CYS A 132 -16.28 -3.10 10.71
CA CYS A 132 -16.07 -3.61 12.07
C CYS A 132 -17.16 -3.19 13.05
N ARG A 133 -17.75 -2.00 12.86
CA ARG A 133 -18.83 -1.50 13.72
C ARG A 133 -20.15 -2.24 13.55
N ASN A 134 -20.40 -2.82 12.37
CA ASN A 134 -21.73 -3.31 12.01
C ASN A 134 -21.79 -4.81 11.70
N PHE A 135 -20.65 -5.48 11.47
CA PHE A 135 -20.64 -6.85 10.97
C PHE A 135 -19.64 -7.73 11.70
N SER A 136 -20.06 -8.96 12.03
CA SER A 136 -19.20 -9.97 12.64
C SER A 136 -18.38 -10.75 11.61
N ARG A 137 -17.30 -11.40 12.06
CA ARG A 137 -16.51 -12.35 11.25
C ARG A 137 -17.38 -13.48 10.71
N ALA A 138 -18.30 -14.01 11.53
CA ALA A 138 -19.21 -15.08 11.13
C ALA A 138 -20.10 -14.65 9.96
N TYR A 139 -20.72 -13.47 10.04
CA TYR A 139 -21.58 -12.93 8.99
C TYR A 139 -20.79 -12.68 7.69
N LEU A 140 -19.66 -12.01 7.80
CA LEU A 140 -18.81 -11.75 6.62
C LEU A 140 -18.31 -13.04 5.98
N ARG A 141 -17.92 -14.04 6.79
CA ARG A 141 -17.55 -15.37 6.28
C ARG A 141 -18.72 -16.03 5.55
N HIS A 142 -19.93 -15.95 6.11
CA HIS A 142 -21.13 -16.45 5.44
C HIS A 142 -21.31 -15.82 4.07
N LEU A 143 -21.19 -14.49 3.95
CA LEU A 143 -21.28 -13.78 2.68
C LEU A 143 -20.21 -14.25 1.68
N PHE A 144 -18.96 -14.48 2.13
CA PHE A 144 -17.91 -15.03 1.26
C PHE A 144 -18.23 -16.45 0.79
N LYS A 145 -18.86 -17.28 1.62
CA LYS A 145 -19.24 -18.65 1.24
C LYS A 145 -20.46 -18.68 0.32
N ALA A 146 -21.35 -17.72 0.45
CA ALA A 146 -22.51 -17.53 -0.42
C ALA A 146 -22.14 -16.77 -1.73
N GLU A 147 -20.86 -16.39 -1.89
CA GLU A 147 -20.34 -15.65 -3.05
C GLU A 147 -21.04 -14.28 -3.26
N GLU A 148 -21.51 -13.68 -2.18
CA GLU A 148 -22.15 -12.37 -2.22
C GLU A 148 -21.14 -11.24 -2.47
N ILE A 149 -21.44 -10.35 -3.41
CA ILE A 149 -20.60 -9.19 -3.75
C ILE A 149 -20.42 -8.26 -2.54
N LEU A 150 -21.41 -8.20 -1.64
CA LEU A 150 -21.33 -7.42 -0.42
C LEU A 150 -20.12 -7.82 0.45
N ALA A 151 -19.75 -9.11 0.50
CA ALA A 151 -18.54 -9.57 1.20
C ALA A 151 -17.29 -8.84 0.71
N LEU A 152 -17.14 -8.73 -0.61
CA LEU A 152 -15.97 -8.10 -1.24
C LEU A 152 -15.91 -6.61 -0.90
N ARG A 153 -17.05 -5.92 -0.98
CA ARG A 153 -17.16 -4.49 -0.67
C ARG A 153 -16.79 -4.22 0.80
N LEU A 154 -17.39 -4.94 1.74
CA LEU A 154 -17.14 -4.77 3.17
C LEU A 154 -15.69 -5.07 3.55
N ALA A 155 -15.11 -6.14 2.98
CA ALA A 155 -13.72 -6.51 3.18
C ALA A 155 -12.75 -5.45 2.62
N VAL A 156 -13.02 -4.91 1.42
CA VAL A 156 -12.20 -3.83 0.82
C VAL A 156 -12.28 -2.56 1.67
N MET A 157 -13.47 -2.17 2.12
CA MET A 157 -13.64 -1.00 3.01
C MET A 157 -12.78 -1.12 4.27
N HIS A 158 -12.78 -2.32 4.92
CA HIS A 158 -11.95 -2.56 6.09
C HIS A 158 -10.45 -2.43 5.78
N ASN A 159 -9.95 -3.13 4.75
CA ASN A 159 -8.53 -3.10 4.42
C ASN A 159 -8.05 -1.69 4.02
N LEU A 160 -8.83 -0.94 3.24
CA LEU A 160 -8.48 0.44 2.88
C LEU A 160 -8.49 1.34 4.12
N TYR A 161 -9.45 1.16 5.03
CA TYR A 161 -9.48 1.90 6.29
C TYR A 161 -8.24 1.61 7.15
N PHE A 162 -7.86 0.34 7.28
CA PHE A 162 -6.66 -0.08 8.00
C PHE A 162 -5.40 0.60 7.42
N TYR A 163 -5.22 0.56 6.09
CA TYR A 163 -4.07 1.18 5.43
C TYR A 163 -4.02 2.70 5.64
N ASN A 164 -5.17 3.38 5.63
CA ASN A 164 -5.21 4.82 5.89
C ASN A 164 -4.95 5.19 7.36
N LYS A 165 -5.04 4.23 8.28
CA LYS A 165 -4.70 4.41 9.70
C LYS A 165 -3.24 4.05 10.04
N LEU A 166 -2.47 3.52 9.09
CA LEU A 166 -1.03 3.24 9.29
C LEU A 166 -0.16 4.50 9.34
N LYS A 167 -0.72 5.66 9.04
CA LYS A 167 -0.02 6.95 9.00
C LYS A 167 0.31 7.45 10.40
#